data_b752ecbe6048db3e7700c1e4206cae8f
#
_entry.id   b752ecbe6048db3e7700c1e4206cae8f
#
_cell.length_a   1.000
_cell.length_b   1.000
_cell.length_c   1.000
_cell.angle_alpha   90.00
_cell.angle_beta   90.00
_cell.angle_gamma   90.00
#
_symmetry.space_group_name_H-M   'P 1'
#
loop_
_entity.id
_entity.type
_entity.pdbx_description
1 polymer ?
#
loop_
_entity_poly.entity_id
_entity_poly.type
_entity_poly.pdbx_seq_one_letter_code
_entity_poly.pdbx_strand_id
1 'polypeptide(L)'
;VLATALLAVLPAPASATFHEMSIREVYPGSAAEPSARYVELQMWNSDQNHVGGHVLHTYTSSGLQTDTLLPADVPNGANQSTILIGTPQVTTTFGVDVDAELSPSAQLDGSGGAVCWEALDCVSWGSFGHSLLSPAGTPAPAIPDGMALRRTIAPGCATLLEVTDDRNNSAQDFSAVFPSPRPNSVTPTEHACASNGGGGGGGQNGGGNAPETILKRKPGRHTHDRTPTFRFAADEPGATFQCRIDRRAFRTCRSPFTVKRLGLGRHTFAVRARDDSGHTDPTPASYSFRVLAGR
;
A
#
# COMPACT_ATOMS: atom_id res chain seq x y z
N VAL A 1 43.69 -49.00 -14.36
CA VAL A 1 42.45 -48.25 -14.66
C VAL A 1 42.21 -47.35 -13.48
N LEU A 2 42.58 -46.05 -13.60
CA LEU A 2 42.25 -45.04 -12.61
C LEU A 2 40.84 -44.53 -12.90
N ALA A 3 39.93 -44.68 -11.94
CA ALA A 3 38.59 -44.09 -11.97
C ALA A 3 38.68 -42.65 -11.41
N THR A 4 38.51 -41.66 -12.30
CA THR A 4 38.40 -40.27 -11.91
C THR A 4 36.97 -39.99 -11.41
N ALA A 5 36.83 -39.79 -10.09
CA ALA A 5 35.56 -39.38 -9.52
C ALA A 5 35.30 -37.90 -9.85
N LEU A 6 34.29 -37.63 -10.68
CA LEU A 6 33.79 -36.28 -10.93
C LEU A 6 32.99 -35.81 -9.71
N LEU A 7 33.54 -34.92 -8.90
CA LEU A 7 32.79 -34.22 -7.88
C LEU A 7 31.84 -33.23 -8.56
N ALA A 8 30.54 -33.50 -8.55
CA ALA A 8 29.55 -32.52 -8.94
C ALA A 8 29.51 -31.43 -7.86
N VAL A 9 29.96 -30.23 -8.20
CA VAL A 9 29.74 -29.02 -7.37
C VAL A 9 28.26 -28.64 -7.52
N LEU A 10 27.47 -28.97 -6.50
CA LEU A 10 26.10 -28.44 -6.40
C LEU A 10 26.22 -26.90 -6.23
N PRO A 11 25.46 -26.11 -7.01
CA PRO A 11 25.39 -24.68 -6.75
C PRO A 11 24.90 -24.47 -5.31
N ALA A 12 25.60 -23.64 -4.57
CA ALA A 12 25.13 -23.20 -3.26
C ALA A 12 23.75 -22.55 -3.44
N PRO A 13 22.76 -22.80 -2.55
CA PRO A 13 21.49 -22.10 -2.59
C PRO A 13 21.80 -20.60 -2.55
N ALA A 14 21.23 -19.84 -3.48
CA ALA A 14 21.26 -18.38 -3.40
C ALA A 14 20.66 -18.02 -2.05
N SER A 15 21.41 -17.33 -1.19
CA SER A 15 20.88 -16.83 0.05
C SER A 15 19.76 -15.86 -0.31
N ALA A 16 18.53 -16.17 0.08
CA ALA A 16 17.44 -15.23 0.05
C ALA A 16 17.85 -13.97 0.82
N THR A 17 17.46 -12.80 0.35
CA THR A 17 17.98 -11.52 0.81
C THR A 17 16.86 -10.60 1.29
N PHE A 18 17.19 -9.38 1.67
CA PHE A 18 16.26 -8.33 2.10
C PHE A 18 16.54 -6.99 1.37
N HIS A 19 17.38 -7.02 0.32
CA HIS A 19 17.92 -5.82 -0.33
C HIS A 19 17.01 -5.25 -1.42
N GLU A 20 16.13 -6.08 -1.96
CA GLU A 20 15.27 -5.74 -3.09
C GLU A 20 13.86 -5.43 -2.60
N MET A 21 13.79 -4.46 -1.69
CA MET A 21 12.57 -3.89 -1.15
C MET A 21 12.76 -2.40 -0.85
N SER A 22 11.65 -1.68 -0.80
CA SER A 22 11.65 -0.25 -0.49
C SER A 22 10.56 0.10 0.49
N ILE A 23 10.68 1.25 1.14
CA ILE A 23 9.64 1.85 1.96
C ILE A 23 8.47 2.20 1.04
N ARG A 24 7.33 1.57 1.28
CA ARG A 24 6.12 1.75 0.48
C ARG A 24 5.22 2.82 1.06
N GLU A 25 4.99 2.77 2.37
CA GLU A 25 4.07 3.69 3.04
C GLU A 25 4.52 4.01 4.47
N VAL A 26 4.34 5.26 4.87
CA VAL A 26 4.56 5.74 6.25
C VAL A 26 3.29 6.42 6.74
N TYR A 27 2.77 5.97 7.87
CA TYR A 27 1.61 6.57 8.53
C TYR A 27 1.95 7.03 9.95
N PRO A 28 1.90 8.33 10.24
CA PRO A 28 2.27 8.87 11.55
C PRO A 28 1.13 8.81 12.58
N GLY A 29 -0.03 8.26 12.24
CA GLY A 29 -1.23 8.36 13.03
C GLY A 29 -2.11 9.54 12.61
N SER A 30 -3.14 9.81 13.40
CA SER A 30 -4.04 10.96 13.23
C SER A 30 -4.35 11.59 14.57
N ALA A 31 -4.94 12.77 14.57
CA ALA A 31 -5.40 13.41 15.81
C ALA A 31 -6.42 12.56 16.59
N ALA A 32 -7.22 11.74 15.88
CA ALA A 32 -8.16 10.81 16.49
C ALA A 32 -7.50 9.54 17.02
N GLU A 33 -6.43 9.07 16.35
CA GLU A 33 -5.74 7.81 16.65
C GLU A 33 -4.20 8.02 16.58
N PRO A 34 -3.63 8.83 17.48
CA PRO A 34 -2.23 9.24 17.38
C PRO A 34 -1.23 8.09 17.63
N SER A 35 -1.72 7.01 18.21
CA SER A 35 -0.89 5.83 18.49
C SER A 35 -0.92 4.79 17.38
N ALA A 36 -1.81 4.89 16.40
CA ALA A 36 -1.88 3.94 15.29
C ALA A 36 -0.88 4.33 14.20
N ARG A 37 0.39 3.97 14.39
CA ARG A 37 1.52 4.35 13.51
C ARG A 37 2.11 3.12 12.84
N TYR A 38 2.53 3.24 11.58
CA TYR A 38 3.20 2.15 10.86
C TYR A 38 4.12 2.62 9.74
N VAL A 39 4.99 1.70 9.36
CA VAL A 39 5.78 1.73 8.13
C VAL A 39 5.50 0.42 7.39
N GLU A 40 5.19 0.51 6.09
CA GLU A 40 5.06 -0.63 5.20
C GLU A 40 6.27 -0.68 4.27
N LEU A 41 6.95 -1.82 4.24
CA LEU A 41 7.94 -2.15 3.22
C LEU A 41 7.26 -2.96 2.12
N GLN A 42 7.75 -2.88 0.88
CA GLN A 42 7.29 -3.71 -0.23
C GLN A 42 8.48 -4.27 -0.99
N MET A 43 8.46 -5.57 -1.23
CA MET A 43 9.46 -6.27 -2.05
C MET A 43 9.21 -5.97 -3.52
N TRP A 44 10.26 -5.68 -4.28
CA TRP A 44 10.17 -5.55 -5.73
C TRP A 44 10.85 -6.73 -6.46
N ASN A 45 11.24 -7.76 -5.71
CA ASN A 45 11.63 -9.07 -6.21
C ASN A 45 11.18 -10.17 -5.24
N SER A 46 11.24 -11.44 -5.67
CA SER A 46 10.92 -12.58 -4.81
C SER A 46 12.03 -12.88 -3.80
N ASP A 47 11.66 -13.62 -2.76
CA ASP A 47 12.58 -14.15 -1.75
C ASP A 47 13.33 -13.07 -0.93
N GLN A 48 12.70 -11.90 -0.75
CA GLN A 48 13.24 -10.79 0.05
C GLN A 48 12.69 -10.77 1.49
N ASN A 49 12.15 -11.85 1.96
CA ASN A 49 11.45 -11.99 3.23
C ASN A 49 12.37 -12.32 4.44
N HIS A 50 13.68 -12.43 4.24
CA HIS A 50 14.66 -12.68 5.30
C HIS A 50 15.05 -11.39 6.01
N VAL A 51 14.11 -10.85 6.77
CA VAL A 51 14.22 -9.55 7.46
C VAL A 51 14.55 -9.68 8.94
N GLY A 52 14.60 -10.90 9.46
CA GLY A 52 14.98 -11.16 10.85
C GLY A 52 16.38 -10.70 11.18
N GLY A 53 16.51 -9.88 12.21
CA GLY A 53 17.79 -9.27 12.60
C GLY A 53 18.14 -7.96 11.88
N HIS A 54 17.30 -7.49 10.95
CA HIS A 54 17.46 -6.21 10.26
C HIS A 54 16.70 -5.09 10.96
N VAL A 55 17.05 -3.84 10.66
CA VAL A 55 16.63 -2.67 11.43
C VAL A 55 15.90 -1.65 10.57
N LEU A 56 14.74 -1.24 11.04
CA LEU A 56 14.06 -0.05 10.57
C LEU A 56 14.45 1.13 11.47
N HIS A 57 15.02 2.17 10.90
CA HIS A 57 15.41 3.40 11.59
C HIS A 57 14.33 4.47 11.40
N THR A 58 13.85 5.05 12.48
CA THR A 58 12.94 6.21 12.47
C THR A 58 13.63 7.43 13.05
N TYR A 59 13.36 8.61 12.50
CA TYR A 59 13.96 9.86 12.91
C TYR A 59 12.89 10.91 13.18
N THR A 60 13.00 11.62 14.29
CA THR A 60 12.19 12.82 14.53
C THR A 60 12.66 13.97 13.61
N SER A 61 11.88 15.05 13.54
CA SER A 61 12.27 16.28 12.84
C SER A 61 13.58 16.90 13.35
N SER A 62 13.96 16.63 14.62
CA SER A 62 15.23 17.06 15.22
C SER A 62 16.39 16.11 14.96
N GLY A 63 16.18 15.03 14.20
CA GLY A 63 17.21 14.05 13.87
C GLY A 63 17.45 12.98 14.95
N LEU A 64 16.61 12.91 16.00
CA LEU A 64 16.72 11.84 17.01
C LEU A 64 16.31 10.52 16.36
N GLN A 65 17.24 9.57 16.32
CA GLN A 65 17.04 8.23 15.77
C GLN A 65 16.46 7.27 16.81
N THR A 66 15.58 6.41 16.38
CA THR A 66 15.11 5.23 17.11
C THR A 66 15.12 4.02 16.21
N ASP A 67 15.62 2.91 16.71
CA ASP A 67 15.78 1.66 15.97
C ASP A 67 14.66 0.68 16.33
N THR A 68 14.13 0.02 15.32
CA THR A 68 13.21 -1.12 15.43
C THR A 68 13.87 -2.34 14.81
N LEU A 69 14.32 -3.26 15.66
CA LEU A 69 14.87 -4.54 15.20
C LEU A 69 13.73 -5.49 14.85
N LEU A 70 13.72 -6.04 13.64
CA LEU A 70 12.76 -7.07 13.26
C LEU A 70 13.15 -8.41 13.91
N PRO A 71 12.25 -9.05 14.67
CA PRO A 71 12.63 -10.22 15.48
C PRO A 71 12.77 -11.51 14.67
N ALA A 72 12.14 -11.59 13.50
CA ALA A 72 12.09 -12.80 12.66
C ALA A 72 11.84 -12.47 11.20
N ASP A 73 12.09 -13.45 10.33
CA ASP A 73 11.68 -13.42 8.94
C ASP A 73 10.16 -13.46 8.81
N VAL A 74 9.64 -12.95 7.70
CA VAL A 74 8.21 -13.05 7.39
C VAL A 74 7.96 -14.21 6.40
N PRO A 75 6.79 -14.87 6.45
CA PRO A 75 6.58 -16.12 5.72
C PRO A 75 6.42 -15.94 4.20
N ASN A 76 5.89 -14.80 3.73
CA ASN A 76 5.59 -14.60 2.31
C ASN A 76 6.70 -13.81 1.61
N GLY A 77 7.52 -14.50 0.83
CA GLY A 77 8.58 -13.94 0.00
C GLY A 77 8.18 -13.75 -1.47
N ALA A 78 6.90 -13.77 -1.80
CA ALA A 78 6.47 -13.52 -3.18
C ALA A 78 6.84 -12.08 -3.61
N ASN A 79 7.19 -11.90 -4.89
CA ASN A 79 7.40 -10.57 -5.44
C ASN A 79 6.19 -9.66 -5.16
N GLN A 80 6.41 -8.42 -4.77
CA GLN A 80 5.41 -7.42 -4.34
C GLN A 80 4.77 -7.68 -2.96
N SER A 81 5.16 -8.72 -2.23
CA SER A 81 4.72 -8.89 -0.83
C SER A 81 5.16 -7.71 0.02
N THR A 82 4.35 -7.39 1.01
CA THR A 82 4.58 -6.29 1.94
C THR A 82 5.01 -6.80 3.31
N ILE A 83 5.59 -5.92 4.11
CA ILE A 83 5.89 -6.15 5.53
C ILE A 83 5.37 -4.94 6.29
N LEU A 84 4.42 -5.16 7.17
CA LEU A 84 3.80 -4.12 7.97
C LEU A 84 4.44 -4.05 9.36
N ILE A 85 5.20 -2.99 9.61
CA ILE A 85 5.85 -2.70 10.88
C ILE A 85 5.06 -1.60 11.57
N GLY A 86 4.38 -1.90 12.66
CA GLY A 86 3.44 -0.95 13.25
C GLY A 86 3.25 -1.11 14.75
N THR A 87 2.57 -0.15 15.34
CA THR A 87 2.16 -0.23 16.73
C THR A 87 0.95 -1.17 16.88
N PRO A 88 0.71 -1.73 18.09
CA PRO A 88 -0.47 -2.59 18.32
C PRO A 88 -1.81 -1.93 17.98
N GLN A 89 -1.88 -0.60 18.03
CA GLN A 89 -3.09 0.17 17.69
C GLN A 89 -3.47 0.09 16.20
N VAL A 90 -2.54 -0.26 15.33
CA VAL A 90 -2.82 -0.50 13.89
C VAL A 90 -3.86 -1.60 13.74
N THR A 91 -3.74 -2.69 14.48
CA THR A 91 -4.71 -3.80 14.44
C THR A 91 -6.11 -3.34 14.83
N THR A 92 -6.25 -2.53 15.86
CA THR A 92 -7.56 -2.02 16.29
C THR A 92 -8.14 -0.98 15.35
N THR A 93 -7.29 -0.13 14.76
CA THR A 93 -7.71 0.97 13.89
C THR A 93 -8.06 0.49 12.48
N PHE A 94 -7.25 -0.38 11.91
CA PHE A 94 -7.38 -0.84 10.52
C PHE A 94 -7.95 -2.25 10.38
N GLY A 95 -7.92 -3.06 11.45
CA GLY A 95 -8.41 -4.44 11.43
C GLY A 95 -7.45 -5.40 10.71
N VAL A 96 -6.17 -5.08 10.70
CA VAL A 96 -5.09 -5.89 10.14
C VAL A 96 -3.99 -6.10 11.19
N ASP A 97 -3.40 -7.28 11.23
CA ASP A 97 -2.29 -7.56 12.15
C ASP A 97 -0.98 -7.03 11.58
N VAL A 98 -0.10 -6.54 12.45
CA VAL A 98 1.26 -6.15 12.05
C VAL A 98 2.16 -7.38 11.98
N ASP A 99 3.12 -7.37 11.06
CA ASP A 99 4.11 -8.45 10.93
C ASP A 99 5.25 -8.31 11.94
N ALA A 100 5.54 -7.06 12.35
CA ALA A 100 6.48 -6.74 13.41
C ALA A 100 6.01 -5.50 14.19
N GLU A 101 6.31 -5.45 15.49
CA GLU A 101 6.00 -4.28 16.30
C GLU A 101 7.02 -3.17 16.09
N LEU A 102 6.53 -1.96 15.82
CA LEU A 102 7.33 -0.74 15.81
C LEU A 102 7.80 -0.44 17.24
N SER A 103 9.07 -0.10 17.41
CA SER A 103 9.63 0.25 18.74
C SER A 103 8.72 1.25 19.47
N PRO A 104 8.39 1.03 20.74
CA PRO A 104 7.52 1.94 21.51
C PRO A 104 8.05 3.37 21.60
N SER A 105 9.37 3.54 21.47
CA SER A 105 10.03 4.85 21.46
C SER A 105 10.11 5.49 20.08
N ALA A 106 9.76 4.77 19.01
CA ALA A 106 9.72 5.31 17.65
C ALA A 106 8.64 6.39 17.56
N GLN A 107 9.03 7.55 17.09
CA GLN A 107 8.13 8.68 16.91
C GLN A 107 8.02 8.98 15.41
N LEU A 108 6.82 8.86 14.90
CA LEU A 108 6.46 9.33 13.57
C LEU A 108 5.55 10.54 13.73
N ASP A 109 5.98 11.70 13.24
CA ASP A 109 5.23 12.96 13.32
C ASP A 109 4.98 13.47 11.90
N GLY A 110 3.71 13.77 11.59
CA GLY A 110 3.35 14.28 10.26
C GLY A 110 4.00 15.60 9.89
N SER A 111 4.39 16.43 10.85
CA SER A 111 5.03 17.73 10.60
C SER A 111 6.47 17.61 10.09
N GLY A 112 7.16 16.50 10.40
CA GLY A 112 8.52 16.25 9.94
C GLY A 112 9.17 15.04 10.58
N GLY A 113 9.93 14.31 9.80
CA GLY A 113 10.65 13.12 10.21
C GLY A 113 11.26 12.39 9.04
N ALA A 114 11.84 11.23 9.33
CA ALA A 114 12.36 10.32 8.31
C ALA A 114 12.27 8.87 8.77
N VAL A 115 12.32 7.97 7.79
CA VAL A 115 12.43 6.52 7.98
C VAL A 115 13.50 6.00 7.03
N CYS A 116 14.33 5.06 7.50
CA CYS A 116 15.25 4.31 6.66
C CYS A 116 15.06 2.81 6.92
N TRP A 117 14.98 2.04 5.85
CA TRP A 117 15.17 0.60 5.87
C TRP A 117 16.65 0.30 5.68
N GLU A 118 17.34 -0.04 6.76
CA GLU A 118 18.81 -0.16 6.76
C GLU A 118 19.47 1.06 6.08
N ALA A 119 20.55 0.84 5.34
CA ALA A 119 21.15 1.84 4.44
C ALA A 119 20.68 1.67 2.98
N LEU A 120 19.54 1.03 2.77
CA LEU A 120 19.03 0.66 1.44
C LEU A 120 18.10 1.72 0.88
N ASP A 121 17.11 2.14 1.65
CA ASP A 121 16.11 3.12 1.22
C ASP A 121 15.72 4.03 2.39
N CYS A 122 15.64 5.32 2.13
CA CYS A 122 15.20 6.32 3.10
C CYS A 122 14.14 7.23 2.50
N VAL A 123 13.20 7.64 3.33
CA VAL A 123 12.22 8.69 3.05
C VAL A 123 12.24 9.75 4.14
N SER A 124 12.12 11.02 3.76
CA SER A 124 12.00 12.15 4.68
C SER A 124 10.84 13.07 4.29
N TRP A 125 10.29 13.78 5.27
CA TRP A 125 9.16 14.69 5.01
C TRP A 125 9.17 15.88 5.96
N GLY A 126 8.40 16.91 5.59
CA GLY A 126 8.19 18.10 6.39
C GLY A 126 9.48 18.87 6.68
N SER A 127 9.68 19.21 7.93
CA SER A 127 10.83 20.01 8.41
C SER A 127 12.11 19.22 8.63
N PHE A 128 12.22 17.98 8.14
CA PHE A 128 13.44 17.18 8.31
C PHE A 128 14.62 17.75 7.51
N GLY A 129 15.77 17.92 8.15
CA GLY A 129 16.97 18.53 7.55
C GLY A 129 18.28 17.88 7.97
N HIS A 130 18.24 16.61 8.39
CA HIS A 130 19.41 15.88 8.88
C HIS A 130 19.90 14.83 7.87
N SER A 131 21.14 14.38 8.05
CA SER A 131 21.70 13.30 7.23
C SER A 131 21.03 11.96 7.52
N LEU A 132 20.86 11.13 6.50
CA LEU A 132 20.28 9.79 6.56
C LEU A 132 21.29 8.73 6.12
N LEU A 133 20.97 7.47 6.35
CA LEU A 133 21.80 6.31 6.00
C LEU A 133 21.88 6.09 4.48
N SER A 134 20.83 6.47 3.74
CA SER A 134 20.75 6.46 2.28
C SER A 134 20.23 7.82 1.79
N PRO A 135 20.55 8.24 0.57
CA PRO A 135 20.01 9.48 0.01
C PRO A 135 18.47 9.48 -0.04
N ALA A 136 17.86 10.58 0.41
CA ALA A 136 16.41 10.80 0.31
C ALA A 136 16.06 12.11 -0.42
N GLY A 137 17.07 12.85 -0.88
CA GLY A 137 16.93 14.09 -1.64
C GLY A 137 16.14 15.17 -0.91
N THR A 138 15.26 15.84 -1.63
CA THR A 138 14.37 16.84 -1.05
C THR A 138 13.27 16.15 -0.23
N PRO A 139 13.03 16.56 1.03
CA PRO A 139 11.94 16.00 1.82
C PRO A 139 10.58 16.16 1.13
N ALA A 140 9.72 15.15 1.24
CA ALA A 140 8.32 15.28 0.85
C ALA A 140 7.62 16.37 1.70
N PRO A 141 6.50 16.94 1.26
CA PRO A 141 5.69 17.81 2.10
C PRO A 141 5.31 17.14 3.43
N ALA A 142 4.99 17.95 4.45
CA ALA A 142 4.44 17.43 5.70
C ALA A 142 3.22 16.55 5.43
N ILE A 143 3.06 15.50 6.21
CA ILE A 143 1.96 14.53 6.07
C ILE A 143 0.71 15.14 6.74
N PRO A 144 -0.37 15.40 5.99
CA PRO A 144 -1.60 15.93 6.58
C PRO A 144 -2.22 14.96 7.60
N ASP A 145 -2.95 15.49 8.56
CA ASP A 145 -3.63 14.67 9.59
C ASP A 145 -4.48 13.57 8.97
N GLY A 146 -4.31 12.34 9.48
CA GLY A 146 -5.01 11.15 9.00
C GLY A 146 -4.61 10.66 7.61
N MET A 147 -3.56 11.22 7.02
CA MET A 147 -2.98 10.76 5.76
C MET A 147 -1.70 9.97 5.99
N ALA A 148 -1.36 9.14 5.03
CA ALA A 148 -0.07 8.45 4.93
C ALA A 148 0.75 9.06 3.80
N LEU A 149 2.05 8.90 3.86
CA LEU A 149 2.98 9.19 2.77
C LEU A 149 3.29 7.87 2.06
N ARG A 150 2.91 7.76 0.77
CA ARG A 150 3.09 6.53 -0.01
C ARG A 150 3.95 6.77 -1.22
N ARG A 151 4.87 5.82 -1.49
CA ARG A 151 5.70 5.83 -2.70
C ARG A 151 4.81 5.70 -3.93
N THR A 152 4.99 6.58 -4.88
CA THR A 152 4.29 6.57 -6.17
C THR A 152 4.95 5.56 -7.09
N ILE A 153 4.13 4.78 -7.78
CA ILE A 153 4.58 3.91 -8.87
C ILE A 153 4.52 4.74 -10.15
N ALA A 154 5.50 4.58 -11.02
CA ALA A 154 5.54 5.27 -12.31
C ALA A 154 4.23 5.01 -13.08
N PRO A 155 3.62 6.05 -13.70
CA PRO A 155 2.39 5.87 -14.45
C PRO A 155 2.60 4.92 -15.64
N GLY A 156 1.69 3.96 -15.80
CA GLY A 156 1.74 2.95 -16.85
C GLY A 156 0.80 1.79 -16.57
N CYS A 157 0.90 0.75 -17.36
CA CYS A 157 0.13 -0.48 -17.17
C CYS A 157 0.67 -1.35 -16.02
N ALA A 158 1.93 -1.20 -15.62
CA ALA A 158 2.50 -1.91 -14.49
C ALA A 158 2.04 -1.28 -13.17
N THR A 159 1.60 -2.12 -12.25
CA THR A 159 1.33 -1.72 -10.87
C THR A 159 2.43 -2.18 -9.91
N LEU A 160 3.48 -2.81 -10.46
CA LEU A 160 4.64 -3.29 -9.71
C LEU A 160 5.41 -2.12 -9.14
N LEU A 161 5.84 -2.27 -7.89
CA LEU A 161 6.94 -1.48 -7.37
C LEU A 161 8.23 -2.00 -8.02
N GLU A 162 9.02 -1.09 -8.56
CA GLU A 162 10.29 -1.39 -9.22
C GLU A 162 11.42 -0.51 -8.65
N VAL A 163 12.66 -0.93 -8.83
CA VAL A 163 13.82 -0.14 -8.40
C VAL A 163 13.84 1.27 -9.01
N THR A 164 13.24 1.44 -10.17
CA THR A 164 13.14 2.73 -10.88
C THR A 164 12.13 3.70 -10.27
N ASP A 165 11.27 3.25 -9.36
CA ASP A 165 10.34 4.09 -8.61
C ASP A 165 11.02 4.80 -7.43
N ASP A 166 12.27 4.49 -7.18
CA ASP A 166 13.12 5.18 -6.24
C ASP A 166 14.13 6.06 -6.98
N ARG A 167 13.91 7.37 -6.93
CA ARG A 167 14.82 8.39 -7.48
C ARG A 167 15.71 9.00 -6.41
N ASN A 168 15.68 8.43 -5.21
CA ASN A 168 16.33 8.99 -4.03
C ASN A 168 15.91 10.45 -3.76
N ASN A 169 14.63 10.77 -3.98
CA ASN A 169 14.07 12.10 -3.75
C ASN A 169 12.64 11.99 -3.22
N SER A 170 12.49 12.11 -1.91
CA SER A 170 11.21 11.91 -1.21
C SER A 170 10.07 12.80 -1.76
N ALA A 171 10.37 14.04 -2.16
CA ALA A 171 9.37 14.96 -2.74
C ALA A 171 8.86 14.50 -4.13
N GLN A 172 9.64 13.73 -4.86
CA GLN A 172 9.27 13.20 -6.18
C GLN A 172 8.68 11.79 -6.10
N ASP A 173 9.17 11.00 -5.13
CA ASP A 173 8.86 9.59 -5.04
C ASP A 173 7.63 9.31 -4.17
N PHE A 174 7.20 10.27 -3.36
CA PHE A 174 6.10 10.06 -2.42
C PHE A 174 4.98 11.10 -2.56
N SER A 175 3.77 10.68 -2.23
CA SER A 175 2.59 11.55 -2.17
C SER A 175 1.71 11.21 -0.97
N ALA A 176 0.99 12.23 -0.47
CA ALA A 176 0.02 12.03 0.60
C ALA A 176 -1.23 11.30 0.09
N VAL A 177 -1.58 10.19 0.76
CA VAL A 177 -2.71 9.32 0.42
C VAL A 177 -3.47 8.92 1.69
N PHE A 178 -4.66 8.34 1.54
CA PHE A 178 -5.29 7.67 2.68
C PHE A 178 -4.52 6.40 3.05
N PRO A 179 -4.33 6.14 4.37
CA PRO A 179 -3.60 4.96 4.83
C PRO A 179 -4.30 3.66 4.40
N SER A 180 -3.51 2.70 3.97
CA SER A 180 -3.99 1.40 3.52
C SER A 180 -2.96 0.32 3.84
N PRO A 181 -2.76 0.00 5.14
CA PRO A 181 -1.73 -0.94 5.57
C PRO A 181 -2.01 -2.36 5.06
N ARG A 182 -0.97 -3.03 4.57
CA ARG A 182 -1.01 -4.39 4.06
C ARG A 182 0.02 -5.26 4.78
N PRO A 183 -0.41 -6.20 5.64
CA PRO A 183 0.49 -7.17 6.24
C PRO A 183 0.98 -8.21 5.22
N ASN A 184 2.04 -8.92 5.57
CA ASN A 184 2.67 -9.95 4.73
C ASN A 184 1.74 -11.10 4.36
N SER A 185 0.67 -11.31 5.14
CA SER A 185 -0.36 -12.31 4.86
C SER A 185 -1.27 -11.98 3.67
N VAL A 186 -1.23 -10.74 3.16
CA VAL A 186 -2.02 -10.31 2.00
C VAL A 186 -1.30 -10.74 0.73
N THR A 187 -2.00 -11.48 -0.13
CA THR A 187 -1.47 -11.86 -1.44
C THR A 187 -1.29 -10.61 -2.31
N PRO A 188 -0.12 -10.40 -2.93
CA PRO A 188 0.09 -9.32 -3.88
C PRO A 188 -0.89 -9.39 -5.05
N THR A 189 -1.40 -8.24 -5.45
CA THR A 189 -2.29 -8.09 -6.61
C THR A 189 -1.64 -7.28 -7.73
N GLU A 190 -0.43 -6.82 -7.49
CA GLU A 190 0.38 -6.09 -8.44
C GLU A 190 0.74 -6.97 -9.65
N HIS A 191 0.80 -6.37 -10.82
CA HIS A 191 1.10 -7.09 -12.06
C HIS A 191 1.99 -6.26 -12.98
N ALA A 192 2.81 -6.96 -13.77
CA ALA A 192 3.57 -6.37 -14.85
C ALA A 192 2.67 -6.02 -16.04
N CYS A 193 3.12 -5.10 -16.88
CA CYS A 193 2.52 -4.95 -18.20
C CYS A 193 2.48 -6.29 -18.92
N ALA A 194 1.36 -6.65 -19.52
CA ALA A 194 1.32 -7.78 -20.42
C ALA A 194 2.40 -7.57 -21.49
N SER A 195 3.46 -8.38 -21.46
CA SER A 195 4.49 -8.34 -22.48
C SER A 195 3.86 -8.73 -23.81
N ASN A 196 3.80 -7.79 -24.77
CA ASN A 196 3.56 -8.14 -26.17
C ASN A 196 4.74 -9.00 -26.65
N GLY A 197 4.67 -10.31 -26.37
CA GLY A 197 5.57 -11.30 -26.94
C GLY A 197 5.45 -11.22 -28.47
N GLY A 198 6.48 -10.73 -29.14
CA GLY A 198 6.57 -10.64 -30.57
C GLY A 198 6.39 -11.98 -31.25
N GLY A 199 5.35 -12.12 -32.06
CA GLY A 199 5.06 -13.26 -32.92
C GLY A 199 3.87 -12.93 -33.79
N GLY A 200 4.07 -12.56 -35.04
CA GLY A 200 3.18 -11.94 -36.00
C GLY A 200 1.78 -12.54 -36.17
N GLY A 201 0.83 -11.65 -36.41
CA GLY A 201 -0.50 -11.98 -36.90
C GLY A 201 -1.50 -10.91 -36.50
N GLY A 202 -1.91 -10.05 -37.41
CA GLY A 202 -2.77 -8.90 -37.25
C GLY A 202 -4.07 -9.16 -36.50
N GLY A 203 -4.39 -8.22 -35.64
CA GLY A 203 -5.66 -8.10 -34.94
C GLY A 203 -5.59 -6.96 -33.96
N GLN A 204 -6.04 -5.77 -34.38
CA GLN A 204 -6.30 -4.63 -33.48
C GLN A 204 -7.35 -5.05 -32.47
N ASN A 205 -6.96 -5.19 -31.21
CA ASN A 205 -7.84 -5.02 -30.05
C ASN A 205 -6.99 -4.45 -28.93
N GLY A 206 -7.27 -3.22 -28.57
CA GLY A 206 -6.71 -2.54 -27.43
C GLY A 206 -7.08 -3.29 -26.15
N GLY A 207 -6.17 -4.09 -25.63
CA GLY A 207 -6.30 -4.73 -24.32
C GLY A 207 -5.88 -3.78 -23.22
N GLY A 208 -6.71 -2.79 -22.88
CA GLY A 208 -6.58 -2.06 -21.61
C GLY A 208 -6.92 -2.99 -20.47
N ASN A 209 -6.14 -2.94 -19.39
CA ASN A 209 -6.50 -3.61 -18.15
C ASN A 209 -7.79 -3.00 -17.60
N ALA A 210 -8.62 -3.80 -16.92
CA ALA A 210 -9.80 -3.26 -16.26
C ALA A 210 -9.36 -2.26 -15.18
N PRO A 211 -10.04 -1.08 -15.07
CA PRO A 211 -9.70 -0.07 -14.08
C PRO A 211 -9.95 -0.59 -12.66
N GLU A 212 -9.15 -0.14 -11.71
CA GLU A 212 -9.31 -0.44 -10.29
C GLU A 212 -10.12 0.66 -9.60
N THR A 213 -11.07 0.27 -8.74
CA THR A 213 -11.95 1.20 -8.03
C THR A 213 -11.49 1.46 -6.61
N ILE A 214 -11.27 2.72 -6.27
CA ILE A 214 -10.80 3.15 -4.95
C ILE A 214 -11.92 3.90 -4.21
N LEU A 215 -12.28 3.41 -3.02
CA LEU A 215 -13.27 4.07 -2.16
C LEU A 215 -12.59 5.15 -1.30
N LYS A 216 -12.81 6.44 -1.63
CA LYS A 216 -12.14 7.60 -1.02
C LYS A 216 -12.81 8.10 0.26
N ARG A 217 -14.16 8.03 0.36
CA ARG A 217 -14.93 8.43 1.54
C ARG A 217 -16.11 7.49 1.75
N LYS A 218 -16.37 7.16 3.01
CA LYS A 218 -17.42 6.24 3.47
C LYS A 218 -17.96 6.69 4.83
N PRO A 219 -19.20 6.32 5.22
CA PRO A 219 -19.70 6.58 6.56
C PRO A 219 -18.95 5.73 7.59
N GLY A 220 -19.06 6.08 8.86
CA GLY A 220 -18.62 5.21 9.94
C GLY A 220 -19.25 3.81 9.88
N ARG A 221 -18.59 2.79 10.44
CA ARG A 221 -19.13 1.42 10.51
C ARG A 221 -20.48 1.33 11.19
N HIS A 222 -20.76 2.24 12.13
CA HIS A 222 -22.05 2.48 12.76
C HIS A 222 -22.45 3.94 12.49
N THR A 223 -23.61 4.17 11.92
CA THR A 223 -24.08 5.52 11.57
C THR A 223 -25.57 5.66 11.83
N HIS A 224 -26.01 6.84 12.21
CA HIS A 224 -27.43 7.22 12.26
C HIS A 224 -27.90 7.85 10.92
N ASP A 225 -26.94 8.12 10.02
CA ASP A 225 -27.25 8.65 8.69
C ASP A 225 -27.84 7.55 7.81
N ARG A 226 -29.07 7.76 7.39
CA ARG A 226 -29.82 6.86 6.49
C ARG A 226 -29.62 7.18 5.01
N THR A 227 -28.87 8.24 4.72
CA THR A 227 -28.56 8.73 3.37
C THR A 227 -27.06 8.95 3.16
N PRO A 228 -26.21 7.96 3.53
CA PRO A 228 -24.77 8.16 3.53
C PRO A 228 -24.23 8.46 2.12
N THR A 229 -23.20 9.31 2.07
CA THR A 229 -22.53 9.69 0.84
C THR A 229 -21.17 9.00 0.75
N PHE A 230 -20.90 8.39 -0.39
CA PHE A 230 -19.65 7.74 -0.74
C PHE A 230 -18.89 8.58 -1.77
N ARG A 231 -17.58 8.68 -1.63
CA ARG A 231 -16.69 9.20 -2.69
C ARG A 231 -15.75 8.09 -3.13
N PHE A 232 -15.54 7.97 -4.41
CA PHE A 232 -14.69 6.97 -5.04
C PHE A 232 -14.05 7.54 -6.31
N ALA A 233 -12.99 6.92 -6.74
CA ALA A 233 -12.27 7.23 -7.96
C ALA A 233 -11.83 5.91 -8.61
N ALA A 234 -11.40 5.97 -9.85
CA ALA A 234 -10.61 4.94 -10.49
C ALA A 234 -9.14 5.37 -10.52
N ASP A 235 -8.26 4.42 -10.70
CA ASP A 235 -6.85 4.64 -10.99
C ASP A 235 -6.63 5.22 -12.40
N GLU A 236 -7.61 5.02 -13.29
CA GLU A 236 -7.56 5.54 -14.67
C GLU A 236 -8.42 6.79 -14.85
N PRO A 237 -7.93 7.81 -15.58
CA PRO A 237 -8.73 8.97 -15.97
C PRO A 237 -9.81 8.58 -17.00
N GLY A 238 -10.99 9.19 -16.89
CA GLY A 238 -12.10 8.93 -17.85
C GLY A 238 -13.00 7.76 -17.46
N ALA A 239 -12.64 6.93 -16.49
CA ALA A 239 -13.45 5.79 -16.09
C ALA A 239 -14.86 6.20 -15.62
N THR A 240 -15.84 5.39 -16.01
CA THR A 240 -17.23 5.46 -15.55
C THR A 240 -17.46 4.49 -14.39
N PHE A 241 -18.54 4.68 -13.61
CA PHE A 241 -18.77 3.87 -12.41
C PHE A 241 -20.15 3.22 -12.40
N GLN A 242 -20.20 2.05 -11.75
CA GLN A 242 -21.43 1.35 -11.41
C GLN A 242 -21.45 1.06 -9.92
N CYS A 243 -22.55 1.48 -9.24
CA CYS A 243 -22.75 1.29 -7.80
C CYS A 243 -23.88 0.31 -7.54
N ARG A 244 -23.81 -0.35 -6.39
CA ARG A 244 -24.96 -1.07 -5.81
C ARG A 244 -24.97 -0.91 -4.30
N ILE A 245 -26.15 -1.06 -3.72
CA ILE A 245 -26.35 -1.21 -2.28
C ILE A 245 -26.97 -2.59 -2.04
N ASP A 246 -26.41 -3.30 -1.08
CA ASP A 246 -26.81 -4.67 -0.73
C ASP A 246 -26.70 -5.62 -1.93
N ARG A 247 -27.69 -6.48 -2.12
CA ARG A 247 -27.74 -7.47 -3.21
C ARG A 247 -28.38 -6.94 -4.51
N ARG A 248 -28.57 -5.62 -4.63
CA ARG A 248 -29.17 -5.04 -5.85
C ARG A 248 -28.20 -5.15 -7.03
N ALA A 249 -28.75 -5.05 -8.24
CA ALA A 249 -27.93 -4.96 -9.44
C ALA A 249 -27.07 -3.69 -9.46
N PHE A 250 -25.89 -3.77 -10.06
CA PHE A 250 -25.08 -2.60 -10.35
C PHE A 250 -25.80 -1.66 -11.32
N ARG A 251 -25.74 -0.36 -11.05
CA ARG A 251 -26.29 0.70 -11.90
C ARG A 251 -25.27 1.82 -12.04
N THR A 252 -25.27 2.48 -13.18
CA THR A 252 -24.40 3.65 -13.42
C THR A 252 -24.58 4.67 -12.31
N CYS A 253 -23.45 5.18 -11.80
CA CYS A 253 -23.39 6.18 -10.74
C CYS A 253 -22.21 7.14 -10.97
N ARG A 254 -22.13 8.20 -10.16
CA ARG A 254 -21.04 9.17 -10.17
C ARG A 254 -20.56 9.44 -8.74
N SER A 255 -19.30 9.77 -8.58
CA SER A 255 -18.73 10.23 -7.31
C SER A 255 -18.88 11.75 -7.18
N PRO A 256 -19.41 12.30 -6.06
CA PRO A 256 -19.94 11.59 -4.91
C PRO A 256 -21.30 10.92 -5.17
N PHE A 257 -21.54 9.78 -4.52
CA PHE A 257 -22.79 9.03 -4.61
C PHE A 257 -23.51 9.02 -3.25
N THR A 258 -24.68 9.63 -3.18
CA THR A 258 -25.52 9.62 -1.99
C THR A 258 -26.58 8.54 -2.11
N VAL A 259 -26.59 7.60 -1.17
CA VAL A 259 -27.57 6.51 -1.14
C VAL A 259 -28.95 7.08 -0.76
N LYS A 260 -30.01 6.61 -1.43
CA LYS A 260 -31.39 6.91 -1.00
C LYS A 260 -31.64 6.28 0.36
N ARG A 261 -32.61 6.82 1.09
CA ARG A 261 -32.95 6.45 2.46
C ARG A 261 -32.92 4.93 2.72
N LEU A 262 -31.97 4.49 3.54
CA LEU A 262 -31.78 3.10 3.95
C LEU A 262 -32.72 2.74 5.13
N GLY A 263 -33.01 1.45 5.26
CA GLY A 263 -33.58 0.85 6.45
C GLY A 263 -32.59 0.89 7.63
N LEU A 264 -33.05 0.49 8.80
CA LEU A 264 -32.15 0.19 9.91
C LEU A 264 -31.54 -1.19 9.69
N GLY A 265 -30.29 -1.36 10.12
CA GLY A 265 -29.61 -2.65 9.99
C GLY A 265 -28.31 -2.57 9.20
N ARG A 266 -27.80 -3.74 8.80
CA ARG A 266 -26.54 -3.86 8.05
C ARG A 266 -26.76 -3.64 6.56
N HIS A 267 -25.89 -2.84 5.97
CA HIS A 267 -25.88 -2.55 4.55
C HIS A 267 -24.47 -2.73 3.98
N THR A 268 -24.37 -3.05 2.70
CA THR A 268 -23.12 -3.13 1.98
C THR A 268 -23.22 -2.27 0.73
N PHE A 269 -22.34 -1.28 0.61
CA PHE A 269 -22.14 -0.51 -0.62
C PHE A 269 -21.04 -1.20 -1.43
N ALA A 270 -21.21 -1.31 -2.75
CA ALA A 270 -20.17 -1.75 -3.67
C ALA A 270 -20.17 -0.85 -4.89
N VAL A 271 -18.98 -0.55 -5.40
CA VAL A 271 -18.75 0.25 -6.59
C VAL A 271 -17.65 -0.38 -7.43
N ARG A 272 -17.78 -0.30 -8.75
CA ARG A 272 -16.79 -0.76 -9.72
C ARG A 272 -16.64 0.23 -10.86
N ALA A 273 -15.42 0.43 -11.31
CA ALA A 273 -15.10 1.27 -12.44
C ALA A 273 -15.25 0.51 -13.76
N ARG A 274 -15.37 1.26 -14.84
CA ARG A 274 -15.37 0.77 -16.22
C ARG A 274 -14.66 1.77 -17.11
N ASP A 275 -13.69 1.32 -17.90
CA ASP A 275 -12.97 2.14 -18.87
C ASP A 275 -13.78 2.42 -20.14
N ASP A 276 -13.21 3.22 -21.04
CA ASP A 276 -13.82 3.57 -22.32
C ASP A 276 -13.84 2.38 -23.30
N SER A 277 -12.97 1.38 -23.08
CA SER A 277 -12.92 0.14 -23.87
C SER A 277 -13.96 -0.90 -23.41
N GLY A 278 -14.61 -0.65 -22.27
CA GLY A 278 -15.68 -1.50 -21.73
C GLY A 278 -15.21 -2.54 -20.72
N HIS A 279 -13.91 -2.58 -20.36
CA HIS A 279 -13.44 -3.43 -19.28
C HIS A 279 -13.99 -2.91 -17.96
N THR A 280 -14.35 -3.82 -17.09
CA THR A 280 -14.98 -3.49 -15.81
C THR A 280 -14.13 -4.09 -14.70
N ASP A 281 -13.88 -3.32 -13.66
CA ASP A 281 -13.19 -3.76 -12.44
C ASP A 281 -13.78 -5.11 -11.96
N PRO A 282 -12.99 -6.19 -11.98
CA PRO A 282 -13.43 -7.52 -11.55
C PRO A 282 -13.54 -7.64 -10.02
N THR A 283 -12.94 -6.70 -9.27
CA THR A 283 -12.83 -6.68 -7.80
C THR A 283 -13.51 -5.45 -7.19
N PRO A 284 -14.84 -5.30 -7.28
CA PRO A 284 -15.55 -4.10 -6.85
C PRO A 284 -15.18 -3.65 -5.44
N ALA A 285 -14.78 -2.39 -5.26
CA ALA A 285 -14.57 -1.82 -3.94
C ALA A 285 -15.85 -1.89 -3.12
N SER A 286 -15.80 -2.54 -1.95
CA SER A 286 -16.98 -2.77 -1.13
C SER A 286 -16.79 -2.32 0.31
N TYR A 287 -17.88 -1.88 0.96
CA TYR A 287 -17.88 -1.43 2.34
C TYR A 287 -19.18 -1.79 3.06
N SER A 288 -19.05 -2.47 4.19
CA SER A 288 -20.18 -2.84 5.05
C SER A 288 -20.30 -1.90 6.25
N PHE A 289 -21.51 -1.43 6.54
CA PHE A 289 -21.82 -0.54 7.66
C PHE A 289 -23.21 -0.86 8.24
N ARG A 290 -23.49 -0.32 9.41
CA ARG A 290 -24.79 -0.51 10.09
C ARG A 290 -25.47 0.83 10.34
N VAL A 291 -26.71 0.95 9.89
CA VAL A 291 -27.58 2.08 10.19
C VAL A 291 -28.31 1.82 11.50
N LEU A 292 -28.13 2.70 12.47
CA LEU A 292 -28.74 2.65 13.81
C LEU A 292 -29.99 3.53 13.86
N ALA A 293 -30.91 3.19 14.77
CA ALA A 293 -32.02 4.08 15.10
C ALA A 293 -31.49 5.41 15.62
N GLY A 294 -32.13 6.52 15.26
CA GLY A 294 -31.89 7.80 15.90
C GLY A 294 -32.17 7.69 17.40
N ARG A 295 -31.39 8.41 18.23
CA ARG A 295 -31.77 8.64 19.64
C ARG A 295 -32.96 9.58 19.72
#